data_25aea84684263cc99dac84e8352d2183
#
_entry.id   25aea84684263cc99dac84e8352d2183
#
_cell.length_a   1.000
_cell.length_b   1.000
_cell.length_c   1.000
_cell.angle_alpha   90.00
_cell.angle_beta   90.00
_cell.angle_gamma   90.00
#
_symmetry.space_group_name_H-M   'P 1'
#
loop_
_entity.id
_entity.type
_entity.pdbx_description
1 polymer ?
#
loop_
_entity_poly.entity_id
_entity_poly.type
_entity_poly.pdbx_seq_one_letter_code
_entity_poly.pdbx_strand_id
1 'polypeptide(L)'
;MRKLFANTTWLCALMLLTFNVYAANPANAEAVIKNTTDKVLKKLKHGSNEGVHVLIDQVVLPHFDFIKMSRLVLKEHWKTANKSQKRSFVKAFRGLLVRTYATALVSAAGKVRKIDYSTTATSSKKAIVSAKIYQTGKSQPLKVDYAMYYKGKWKVYNVTVGGVSLVTTYRTEFAGVIKKKGIDGLVDYIKNKKAKKVN
;
A
#
# COMPACT_ATOMS: atom_id res chain seq x y z
N MET A 1 -41.08 -63.50 -35.06
CA MET A 1 -39.94 -63.23 -34.14
C MET A 1 -39.46 -61.80 -34.40
N ARG A 2 -39.93 -60.86 -33.58
CA ARG A 2 -39.61 -59.46 -33.73
C ARG A 2 -38.59 -59.09 -32.61
N LYS A 3 -37.36 -58.73 -33.00
CA LYS A 3 -36.34 -58.23 -32.04
C LYS A 3 -36.51 -56.72 -31.87
N LEU A 4 -36.84 -56.31 -30.67
CA LEU A 4 -36.83 -54.89 -30.22
C LEU A 4 -35.38 -54.48 -29.96
N PHE A 5 -34.90 -53.47 -30.68
CA PHE A 5 -33.66 -52.76 -30.36
C PHE A 5 -34.00 -51.59 -29.43
N ALA A 6 -33.55 -51.67 -28.18
CA ALA A 6 -33.63 -50.58 -27.24
C ALA A 6 -32.43 -49.59 -27.51
N ASN A 7 -32.77 -48.38 -27.98
CA ASN A 7 -31.83 -47.30 -28.10
C ASN A 7 -31.63 -46.64 -26.71
N THR A 8 -30.46 -46.88 -26.12
CA THR A 8 -30.06 -46.20 -24.89
C THR A 8 -29.34 -44.91 -25.26
N THR A 9 -30.05 -43.78 -25.27
CA THR A 9 -29.47 -42.46 -25.50
C THR A 9 -28.80 -42.00 -24.20
N TRP A 10 -27.48 -42.03 -24.16
CA TRP A 10 -26.67 -41.47 -23.07
C TRP A 10 -26.65 -39.95 -23.21
N LEU A 11 -27.41 -39.29 -22.35
CA LEU A 11 -27.41 -37.84 -22.20
C LEU A 11 -26.20 -37.43 -21.33
N CYS A 12 -25.06 -37.13 -21.97
CA CYS A 12 -23.93 -36.50 -21.29
C CYS A 12 -24.32 -35.05 -20.89
N ALA A 13 -24.80 -34.87 -19.68
CA ALA A 13 -24.97 -33.55 -19.09
C ALA A 13 -23.59 -32.93 -18.83
N LEU A 14 -23.14 -32.06 -19.76
CA LEU A 14 -21.91 -31.26 -19.62
C LEU A 14 -22.17 -30.19 -18.52
N MET A 15 -21.75 -30.49 -17.30
CA MET A 15 -21.83 -29.58 -16.18
C MET A 15 -20.76 -28.51 -16.37
N LEU A 16 -21.12 -27.38 -17.00
CA LEU A 16 -20.28 -26.20 -17.12
C LEU A 16 -20.07 -25.60 -15.71
N LEU A 17 -18.96 -25.99 -15.07
CA LEU A 17 -18.47 -25.32 -13.86
C LEU A 17 -18.01 -23.91 -14.26
N THR A 18 -18.89 -22.94 -14.12
CA THR A 18 -18.54 -21.53 -14.24
C THR A 18 -17.68 -21.15 -13.03
N PHE A 19 -16.35 -21.19 -13.23
CA PHE A 19 -15.42 -20.59 -12.29
C PHE A 19 -15.65 -19.08 -12.33
N ASN A 20 -16.34 -18.56 -11.31
CA ASN A 20 -16.37 -17.13 -11.05
C ASN A 20 -14.94 -16.67 -10.72
N VAL A 21 -14.19 -16.29 -11.75
CA VAL A 21 -12.94 -15.55 -11.56
C VAL A 21 -13.34 -14.19 -11.00
N TYR A 22 -13.23 -14.03 -9.69
CA TYR A 22 -13.37 -12.73 -9.05
C TYR A 22 -12.22 -11.85 -9.57
N ALA A 23 -12.47 -11.16 -10.68
CA ALA A 23 -11.58 -10.13 -11.18
C ALA A 23 -11.40 -9.08 -10.10
N ALA A 24 -10.16 -8.67 -9.86
CA ALA A 24 -9.86 -7.62 -8.89
C ALA A 24 -10.54 -6.32 -9.36
N ASN A 25 -11.64 -5.92 -8.70
CA ASN A 25 -12.34 -4.69 -9.06
C ASN A 25 -11.54 -3.46 -8.57
N PRO A 26 -11.07 -2.57 -9.47
CA PRO A 26 -10.37 -1.35 -9.10
C PRO A 26 -11.13 -0.43 -8.14
N ALA A 27 -12.47 -0.40 -8.21
CA ALA A 27 -13.30 0.34 -7.25
C ALA A 27 -13.09 -0.13 -5.81
N ASN A 28 -12.77 -1.41 -5.59
CA ASN A 28 -12.43 -1.91 -4.26
C ASN A 28 -11.06 -1.38 -3.76
N ALA A 29 -10.14 -1.02 -4.66
CA ALA A 29 -8.88 -0.36 -4.28
C ALA A 29 -9.16 1.04 -3.71
N GLU A 30 -10.02 1.81 -4.38
CA GLU A 30 -10.46 3.13 -3.92
C GLU A 30 -11.17 3.03 -2.57
N ALA A 31 -12.10 2.09 -2.43
CA ALA A 31 -12.81 1.86 -1.17
C ALA A 31 -11.86 1.58 0.00
N VAL A 32 -10.77 0.82 -0.22
CA VAL A 32 -9.74 0.59 0.82
C VAL A 32 -9.12 1.90 1.27
N ILE A 33 -8.68 2.76 0.33
CA ILE A 33 -8.05 4.05 0.66
C ILE A 33 -9.06 4.98 1.34
N LYS A 34 -10.24 5.15 0.75
CA LYS A 34 -11.30 6.00 1.28
C LYS A 34 -11.69 5.60 2.70
N ASN A 35 -12.06 4.33 2.93
CA ASN A 35 -12.49 3.84 4.23
C ASN A 35 -11.37 3.95 5.29
N THR A 36 -10.11 3.72 4.89
CA THR A 36 -8.95 3.90 5.79
C THR A 36 -8.81 5.36 6.18
N THR A 37 -8.87 6.27 5.21
CA THR A 37 -8.76 7.72 5.44
C THR A 37 -9.90 8.22 6.33
N ASP A 38 -11.14 7.84 6.02
CA ASP A 38 -12.34 8.25 6.81
C ASP A 38 -12.21 7.80 8.28
N LYS A 39 -11.75 6.55 8.51
CA LYS A 39 -11.49 6.03 9.87
C LYS A 39 -10.44 6.85 10.61
N VAL A 40 -9.32 7.18 9.93
CA VAL A 40 -8.25 8.00 10.52
C VAL A 40 -8.76 9.40 10.86
N LEU A 41 -9.41 10.08 9.90
CA LEU A 41 -9.95 11.42 10.11
C LEU A 41 -10.97 11.46 11.24
N LYS A 42 -11.88 10.47 11.30
CA LYS A 42 -12.87 10.36 12.39
C LYS A 42 -12.20 10.24 13.75
N LYS A 43 -11.23 9.34 13.90
CA LYS A 43 -10.53 9.14 15.19
C LYS A 43 -9.70 10.35 15.62
N LEU A 44 -9.05 11.05 14.68
CA LEU A 44 -8.27 12.23 14.99
C LEU A 44 -9.12 13.45 15.37
N LYS A 45 -10.32 13.59 14.79
CA LYS A 45 -11.27 14.66 15.16
C LYS A 45 -11.81 14.52 16.60
N HIS A 46 -11.90 13.30 17.13
CA HIS A 46 -12.41 13.04 18.48
C HIS A 46 -11.33 13.14 19.59
N GLY A 47 -10.19 13.73 19.28
CA GLY A 47 -9.20 14.13 20.30
C GLY A 47 -8.44 13.01 20.98
N SER A 48 -8.44 11.79 20.46
CA SER A 48 -7.61 10.72 21.02
C SER A 48 -6.14 10.94 20.65
N ASN A 49 -5.43 11.77 21.42
CA ASN A 49 -3.97 11.89 21.35
C ASN A 49 -3.28 10.61 21.82
N GLU A 50 -3.99 9.76 22.52
CA GLU A 50 -3.52 8.46 22.93
C GLU A 50 -3.47 7.54 21.73
N GLY A 51 -2.28 7.37 21.18
CA GLY A 51 -2.04 6.31 20.23
C GLY A 51 -2.17 6.64 18.76
N VAL A 52 -1.74 7.86 18.31
CA VAL A 52 -1.56 8.06 16.84
C VAL A 52 -0.75 6.93 16.22
N HIS A 53 0.28 6.45 16.91
CA HIS A 53 1.05 5.29 16.48
C HIS A 53 0.20 4.01 16.46
N VAL A 54 -0.65 3.80 17.47
CA VAL A 54 -1.57 2.66 17.54
C VAL A 54 -2.60 2.75 16.42
N LEU A 55 -3.17 3.94 16.19
CA LEU A 55 -4.11 4.17 15.08
C LEU A 55 -3.47 3.85 13.72
N ILE A 56 -2.25 4.32 13.48
CA ILE A 56 -1.51 4.04 12.26
C ILE A 56 -1.25 2.54 12.13
N ASP A 57 -0.76 1.89 13.19
CA ASP A 57 -0.44 0.47 13.20
C ASP A 57 -1.68 -0.41 12.93
N GLN A 58 -2.82 -0.08 13.51
CA GLN A 58 -4.03 -0.89 13.41
C GLN A 58 -4.90 -0.57 12.18
N VAL A 59 -4.92 0.69 11.73
CA VAL A 59 -5.84 1.12 10.66
C VAL A 59 -5.12 1.32 9.33
N VAL A 60 -3.91 1.89 9.32
CA VAL A 60 -3.22 2.23 8.07
C VAL A 60 -2.31 1.11 7.59
N LEU A 61 -1.39 0.65 8.45
CA LEU A 61 -0.32 -0.27 8.05
C LEU A 61 -0.79 -1.64 7.54
N PRO A 62 -1.95 -2.20 7.97
CA PRO A 62 -2.47 -3.44 7.39
C PRO A 62 -2.76 -3.36 5.89
N HIS A 63 -2.95 -2.18 5.36
CA HIS A 63 -3.19 -1.97 3.92
C HIS A 63 -1.90 -1.82 3.10
N PHE A 64 -0.71 -1.78 3.73
CA PHE A 64 0.57 -1.65 3.06
C PHE A 64 1.30 -2.99 2.92
N ASP A 65 2.04 -3.17 1.83
CA ASP A 65 2.97 -4.28 1.64
C ASP A 65 4.42 -3.79 1.79
N PHE A 66 4.88 -3.76 3.04
CA PHE A 66 6.25 -3.33 3.35
C PHE A 66 7.33 -4.24 2.76
N ILE A 67 7.03 -5.53 2.53
CA ILE A 67 7.98 -6.44 1.87
C ILE A 67 8.17 -6.01 0.42
N LYS A 68 7.07 -5.74 -0.30
CA LYS A 68 7.13 -5.28 -1.69
C LYS A 68 7.77 -3.90 -1.81
N MET A 69 7.43 -2.97 -0.91
CA MET A 69 8.07 -1.65 -0.84
C MET A 69 9.58 -1.79 -0.63
N SER A 70 10.00 -2.59 0.34
CA SER A 70 11.41 -2.86 0.66
C SER A 70 12.17 -3.47 -0.52
N ARG A 71 11.55 -4.42 -1.24
CA ARG A 71 12.11 -5.00 -2.46
C ARG A 71 12.34 -3.95 -3.54
N LEU A 72 11.40 -3.02 -3.70
CA LEU A 72 11.52 -1.93 -4.68
C LEU A 72 12.56 -0.89 -4.29
N VAL A 73 12.75 -0.65 -3.00
CA VAL A 73 13.78 0.25 -2.47
C VAL A 73 15.17 -0.35 -2.64
N LEU A 74 15.37 -1.59 -2.22
CA LEU A 74 16.68 -2.26 -2.25
C LEU A 74 17.10 -2.77 -3.63
N LYS A 75 16.14 -2.99 -4.56
CA LYS A 75 16.38 -3.53 -5.92
C LYS A 75 17.28 -4.78 -5.93
N GLU A 76 18.47 -4.68 -6.57
CA GLU A 76 19.40 -5.79 -6.69
C GLU A 76 19.91 -6.27 -5.33
N HIS A 77 20.14 -5.36 -4.40
CA HIS A 77 20.54 -5.70 -3.02
C HIS A 77 19.51 -6.59 -2.30
N TRP A 78 18.22 -6.53 -2.69
CA TRP A 78 17.22 -7.45 -2.16
C TRP A 78 17.48 -8.89 -2.57
N LYS A 79 18.03 -9.14 -3.77
CA LYS A 79 18.30 -10.49 -4.26
C LYS A 79 19.43 -11.14 -3.45
N THR A 80 20.49 -10.40 -3.18
CA THR A 80 21.68 -10.86 -2.47
C THR A 80 21.55 -10.88 -0.95
N ALA A 81 20.59 -10.12 -0.39
CA ALA A 81 20.31 -10.09 1.05
C ALA A 81 19.85 -11.46 1.58
N ASN A 82 20.35 -11.86 2.74
CA ASN A 82 19.89 -13.06 3.46
C ASN A 82 18.51 -12.82 4.12
N LYS A 83 17.91 -13.90 4.68
CA LYS A 83 16.57 -13.82 5.30
C LYS A 83 16.53 -12.87 6.51
N SER A 84 17.59 -12.84 7.32
CA SER A 84 17.69 -11.98 8.50
C SER A 84 17.76 -10.50 8.08
N GLN A 85 18.63 -10.16 7.14
CA GLN A 85 18.78 -8.82 6.59
C GLN A 85 17.46 -8.29 5.98
N LYS A 86 16.76 -9.14 5.20
CA LYS A 86 15.45 -8.80 4.65
C LYS A 86 14.44 -8.44 5.74
N ARG A 87 14.34 -9.27 6.80
CA ARG A 87 13.43 -9.00 7.93
C ARG A 87 13.81 -7.73 8.69
N SER A 88 15.09 -7.57 9.00
CA SER A 88 15.60 -6.40 9.72
C SER A 88 15.37 -5.11 8.95
N PHE A 89 15.64 -5.11 7.64
CA PHE A 89 15.37 -3.95 6.78
C PHE A 89 13.88 -3.61 6.71
N VAL A 90 13.00 -4.59 6.47
CA VAL A 90 11.54 -4.36 6.43
C VAL A 90 11.05 -3.73 7.72
N LYS A 91 11.49 -4.26 8.88
CA LYS A 91 11.13 -3.71 10.20
C LYS A 91 11.64 -2.27 10.39
N ALA A 92 12.91 -2.02 10.07
CA ALA A 92 13.51 -0.70 10.20
C ALA A 92 12.85 0.32 9.25
N PHE A 93 12.62 -0.05 7.98
CA PHE A 93 11.99 0.81 6.98
C PHE A 93 10.54 1.14 7.32
N ARG A 94 9.73 0.15 7.77
CA ARG A 94 8.38 0.41 8.29
C ARG A 94 8.43 1.44 9.43
N GLY A 95 9.30 1.23 10.42
CA GLY A 95 9.45 2.14 11.55
C GLY A 95 9.90 3.54 11.14
N LEU A 96 10.79 3.67 10.16
CA LEU A 96 11.20 4.96 9.60
C LEU A 96 10.01 5.71 9.00
N LEU A 97 9.21 5.03 8.15
CA LEU A 97 8.05 5.67 7.52
C LEU A 97 7.03 6.13 8.55
N VAL A 98 6.73 5.31 9.56
CA VAL A 98 5.82 5.71 10.65
C VAL A 98 6.35 6.94 11.38
N ARG A 99 7.61 6.92 11.85
CA ARG A 99 8.20 8.06 12.56
C ARG A 99 8.25 9.34 11.73
N THR A 100 8.51 9.20 10.41
CA THR A 100 8.64 10.37 9.53
C THR A 100 7.29 11.00 9.20
N TYR A 101 6.24 10.18 9.00
CA TYR A 101 4.98 10.68 8.44
C TYR A 101 3.82 10.73 9.45
N ALA A 102 3.92 10.10 10.63
CA ALA A 102 2.83 10.09 11.62
C ALA A 102 2.42 11.52 12.04
N THR A 103 3.37 12.36 12.43
CA THR A 103 3.10 13.74 12.86
C THR A 103 2.51 14.57 11.71
N ALA A 104 3.04 14.44 10.50
CA ALA A 104 2.51 15.14 9.33
C ALA A 104 1.07 14.72 9.01
N LEU A 105 0.76 13.42 9.14
CA LEU A 105 -0.59 12.89 8.94
C LEU A 105 -1.59 13.51 9.93
N VAL A 106 -1.21 13.59 11.23
CA VAL A 106 -2.04 14.21 12.28
C VAL A 106 -2.27 15.68 11.99
N SER A 107 -1.18 16.43 11.74
CA SER A 107 -1.26 17.87 11.45
C SER A 107 -2.08 18.15 10.19
N ALA A 108 -2.00 17.30 9.19
CA ALA A 108 -2.79 17.44 7.96
C ALA A 108 -4.27 17.12 8.20
N ALA A 109 -4.59 16.12 9.03
CA ALA A 109 -5.95 15.65 9.24
C ALA A 109 -6.89 16.74 9.74
N GLY A 110 -6.41 17.60 10.67
CA GLY A 110 -7.19 18.74 11.19
C GLY A 110 -7.48 19.84 10.17
N LYS A 111 -6.76 19.86 9.04
CA LYS A 111 -6.91 20.87 7.98
C LYS A 111 -7.69 20.37 6.78
N VAL A 112 -8.04 19.09 6.72
CA VAL A 112 -8.77 18.51 5.59
C VAL A 112 -10.20 19.04 5.54
N ARG A 113 -10.58 19.63 4.38
CA ARG A 113 -11.95 20.08 4.08
C ARG A 113 -12.68 19.10 3.20
N LYS A 114 -12.01 18.58 2.17
CA LYS A 114 -12.57 17.67 1.16
C LYS A 114 -11.47 16.79 0.60
N ILE A 115 -11.81 15.58 0.19
CA ILE A 115 -10.93 14.70 -0.58
C ILE A 115 -11.72 14.18 -1.78
N ASP A 116 -11.18 14.38 -2.98
CA ASP A 116 -11.69 13.78 -4.20
C ASP A 116 -10.82 12.58 -4.56
N TYR A 117 -11.46 11.45 -4.80
CA TYR A 117 -10.79 10.22 -5.20
C TYR A 117 -11.02 9.93 -6.67
N SER A 118 -10.03 9.32 -7.30
CA SER A 118 -10.15 8.74 -8.64
C SER A 118 -9.25 7.52 -8.74
N THR A 119 -9.67 6.54 -9.54
CA THR A 119 -8.93 5.29 -9.69
C THR A 119 -8.66 5.00 -11.16
N THR A 120 -7.38 4.73 -11.46
CA THR A 120 -6.93 4.28 -12.77
C THR A 120 -6.44 2.85 -12.67
N ALA A 121 -7.09 1.92 -13.35
CA ALA A 121 -6.60 0.56 -13.49
C ALA A 121 -5.38 0.53 -14.43
N THR A 122 -4.26 -0.04 -13.97
CA THR A 122 -3.05 -0.22 -14.79
C THR A 122 -2.89 -1.65 -15.28
N SER A 123 -3.64 -2.58 -14.70
CA SER A 123 -3.86 -3.96 -15.16
C SER A 123 -5.02 -4.57 -14.38
N SER A 124 -5.41 -5.83 -14.72
CA SER A 124 -6.45 -6.58 -13.99
C SER A 124 -6.20 -6.72 -12.48
N LYS A 125 -4.96 -6.58 -12.04
CA LYS A 125 -4.55 -6.72 -10.63
C LYS A 125 -3.74 -5.53 -10.10
N LYS A 126 -3.72 -4.39 -10.81
CA LYS A 126 -2.99 -3.18 -10.38
C LYS A 126 -3.84 -1.95 -10.65
N ALA A 127 -3.79 -1.01 -9.71
CA ALA A 127 -4.47 0.28 -9.82
C ALA A 127 -3.63 1.38 -9.16
N ILE A 128 -3.86 2.61 -9.61
CA ILE A 128 -3.43 3.81 -8.92
C ILE A 128 -4.69 4.49 -8.40
N VAL A 129 -4.79 4.63 -7.07
CA VAL A 129 -5.81 5.44 -6.43
C VAL A 129 -5.21 6.81 -6.17
N SER A 130 -5.79 7.85 -6.75
CA SER A 130 -5.39 9.25 -6.56
C SER A 130 -6.35 9.92 -5.59
N ALA A 131 -5.80 10.60 -4.58
CA ALA A 131 -6.54 11.46 -3.66
C ALA A 131 -6.10 12.92 -3.85
N LYS A 132 -7.02 13.81 -4.18
CA LYS A 132 -6.83 15.27 -4.16
C LYS A 132 -7.35 15.81 -2.83
N ILE A 133 -6.43 16.20 -1.95
CA ILE A 133 -6.73 16.60 -0.56
C ILE A 133 -6.77 18.12 -0.50
N TYR A 134 -7.96 18.68 -0.31
CA TYR A 134 -8.19 20.10 -0.13
C TYR A 134 -8.06 20.47 1.33
N GLN A 135 -7.23 21.45 1.64
CA GLN A 135 -6.90 21.85 3.01
C GLN A 135 -7.23 23.33 3.25
N THR A 136 -7.60 23.66 4.49
CA THR A 136 -7.76 25.05 4.93
C THR A 136 -6.43 25.81 4.79
N GLY A 137 -6.49 27.02 4.24
CA GLY A 137 -5.30 27.86 4.02
C GLY A 137 -4.39 27.44 2.87
N LYS A 138 -4.83 26.51 2.01
CA LYS A 138 -4.10 26.13 0.79
C LYS A 138 -4.97 26.36 -0.44
N SER A 139 -4.42 27.03 -1.46
CA SER A 139 -5.11 27.29 -2.74
C SER A 139 -5.16 26.06 -3.63
N GLN A 140 -4.13 25.21 -3.58
CA GLN A 140 -4.03 24.00 -4.39
C GLN A 140 -4.19 22.74 -3.55
N PRO A 141 -4.90 21.71 -4.05
CA PRO A 141 -5.01 20.45 -3.36
C PRO A 141 -3.66 19.69 -3.34
N LEU A 142 -3.36 19.02 -2.25
CA LEU A 142 -2.26 18.06 -2.19
C LEU A 142 -2.69 16.79 -2.92
N LYS A 143 -1.98 16.43 -3.99
CA LYS A 143 -2.19 15.17 -4.69
C LYS A 143 -1.38 14.05 -4.03
N VAL A 144 -2.07 12.95 -3.71
CA VAL A 144 -1.46 11.73 -3.19
C VAL A 144 -1.90 10.54 -4.05
N ASP A 145 -0.94 9.85 -4.66
CA ASP A 145 -1.22 8.67 -5.48
C ASP A 145 -0.74 7.41 -4.74
N TYR A 146 -1.66 6.44 -4.59
CA TYR A 146 -1.40 5.15 -3.97
C TYR A 146 -1.30 4.08 -5.07
N ALA A 147 -0.09 3.59 -5.35
CA ALA A 147 0.08 2.45 -6.24
C ALA A 147 -0.26 1.16 -5.50
N MET A 148 -1.29 0.46 -5.97
CA MET A 148 -1.86 -0.71 -5.34
C MET A 148 -1.83 -1.94 -6.24
N TYR A 149 -1.84 -3.11 -5.63
CA TYR A 149 -2.01 -4.37 -6.33
C TYR A 149 -2.89 -5.33 -5.53
N TYR A 150 -3.52 -6.26 -6.24
CA TYR A 150 -4.40 -7.26 -5.65
C TYR A 150 -3.65 -8.59 -5.44
N LYS A 151 -3.70 -9.11 -4.20
CA LYS A 151 -3.25 -10.45 -3.82
C LYS A 151 -4.18 -10.99 -2.72
N GLY A 152 -5.36 -11.47 -3.15
CA GLY A 152 -6.45 -11.78 -2.22
C GLY A 152 -7.11 -10.54 -1.61
N LYS A 153 -6.35 -9.46 -1.43
CA LYS A 153 -6.81 -8.13 -1.02
C LYS A 153 -5.93 -7.04 -1.66
N TRP A 154 -6.47 -5.83 -1.78
CA TRP A 154 -5.72 -4.68 -2.27
C TRP A 154 -4.69 -4.21 -1.26
N LYS A 155 -3.44 -4.00 -1.72
CA LYS A 155 -2.30 -3.56 -0.91
C LYS A 155 -1.56 -2.42 -1.59
N VAL A 156 -1.22 -1.39 -0.82
CA VAL A 156 -0.34 -0.30 -1.25
C VAL A 156 1.12 -0.77 -1.26
N TYR A 157 1.82 -0.51 -2.35
CA TYR A 157 3.26 -0.81 -2.45
C TYR A 157 4.12 0.41 -2.82
N ASN A 158 3.50 1.56 -3.11
CA ASN A 158 4.17 2.85 -3.23
C ASN A 158 3.18 3.97 -2.97
N VAL A 159 3.66 5.09 -2.45
CA VAL A 159 2.92 6.34 -2.30
C VAL A 159 3.72 7.44 -2.98
N THR A 160 3.03 8.27 -3.75
CA THR A 160 3.59 9.48 -4.39
C THR A 160 2.86 10.69 -3.82
N VAL A 161 3.56 11.62 -3.24
CA VAL A 161 3.01 12.85 -2.63
C VAL A 161 3.53 14.05 -3.41
N GLY A 162 2.65 14.83 -4.00
CA GLY A 162 3.04 16.00 -4.80
C GLY A 162 4.01 15.64 -5.96
N GLY A 163 3.84 14.47 -6.57
CA GLY A 163 4.72 13.97 -7.63
C GLY A 163 5.98 13.23 -7.14
N VAL A 164 6.29 13.23 -5.83
CA VAL A 164 7.49 12.62 -5.26
C VAL A 164 7.18 11.21 -4.72
N SER A 165 7.77 10.17 -5.33
CA SER A 165 7.60 8.77 -4.92
C SER A 165 8.45 8.42 -3.71
N LEU A 166 7.83 7.89 -2.64
CA LEU A 166 8.54 7.44 -1.44
C LEU A 166 9.57 6.33 -1.75
N VAL A 167 9.16 5.34 -2.56
CA VAL A 167 10.07 4.25 -2.94
C VAL A 167 11.31 4.79 -3.69
N THR A 168 11.11 5.71 -4.61
CA THR A 168 12.23 6.30 -5.38
C THR A 168 13.13 7.15 -4.48
N THR A 169 12.55 7.99 -3.63
CA THR A 169 13.29 8.84 -2.70
C THR A 169 14.19 8.02 -1.79
N TYR A 170 13.62 7.00 -1.12
CA TYR A 170 14.42 6.17 -0.23
C TYR A 170 15.43 5.27 -0.95
N ARG A 171 15.13 4.82 -2.18
CA ARG A 171 16.11 4.11 -3.00
C ARG A 171 17.34 4.97 -3.26
N THR A 172 17.15 6.22 -3.68
CA THR A 172 18.25 7.16 -3.94
C THR A 172 19.01 7.48 -2.66
N GLU A 173 18.28 7.76 -1.57
CA GLU A 173 18.91 8.08 -0.29
C GLU A 173 19.77 6.92 0.25
N PHE A 174 19.28 5.69 0.13
CA PHE A 174 19.96 4.52 0.70
C PHE A 174 21.11 3.98 -0.16
N ALA A 175 21.15 4.30 -1.46
CA ALA A 175 22.15 3.78 -2.38
C ALA A 175 23.59 4.03 -1.90
N GLY A 176 23.89 5.24 -1.44
CA GLY A 176 25.21 5.60 -0.93
C GLY A 176 25.58 4.89 0.38
N VAL A 177 24.60 4.68 1.25
CA VAL A 177 24.80 3.97 2.54
C VAL A 177 25.05 2.49 2.29
N ILE A 178 24.24 1.85 1.42
CA ILE A 178 24.43 0.43 1.06
C ILE A 178 25.79 0.20 0.44
N LYS A 179 26.20 1.06 -0.49
CA LYS A 179 27.52 0.94 -1.14
C LYS A 179 28.68 0.98 -0.14
N LYS A 180 28.57 1.79 0.91
CA LYS A 180 29.63 1.98 1.91
C LYS A 180 29.58 0.99 3.06
N LYS A 181 28.39 0.59 3.51
CA LYS A 181 28.18 -0.13 4.79
C LYS A 181 27.36 -1.41 4.66
N GLY A 182 26.97 -1.79 3.45
CA GLY A 182 26.09 -2.95 3.23
C GLY A 182 24.68 -2.76 3.81
N ILE A 183 23.90 -3.85 3.82
CA ILE A 183 22.51 -3.83 4.30
C ILE A 183 22.43 -3.66 5.81
N ASP A 184 23.31 -4.29 6.58
CA ASP A 184 23.31 -4.19 8.04
C ASP A 184 23.64 -2.76 8.48
N GLY A 185 24.64 -2.13 7.88
CA GLY A 185 24.95 -0.72 8.13
C GLY A 185 23.83 0.24 7.68
N LEU A 186 23.07 -0.12 6.65
CA LEU A 186 21.86 0.63 6.29
C LEU A 186 20.74 0.47 7.35
N VAL A 187 20.54 -0.74 7.87
CA VAL A 187 19.55 -0.98 8.95
C VAL A 187 19.89 -0.12 10.17
N ASP A 188 21.15 -0.04 10.56
CA ASP A 188 21.58 0.77 11.71
C ASP A 188 21.46 2.27 11.40
N TYR A 189 21.79 2.70 10.19
CA TYR A 189 21.55 4.07 9.74
C TYR A 189 20.06 4.45 9.88
N ILE A 190 19.16 3.57 9.42
CA ILE A 190 17.70 3.81 9.49
C ILE A 190 17.20 3.88 10.94
N LYS A 191 17.70 3.00 11.84
CA LYS A 191 17.31 2.99 13.25
C LYS A 191 17.72 4.29 13.95
N ASN A 192 18.90 4.79 13.64
CA ASN A 192 19.47 6.00 14.25
C ASN A 192 19.02 7.31 13.59
N LYS A 193 18.37 7.22 12.42
CA LYS A 193 17.85 8.39 11.72
C LYS A 193 16.69 9.02 12.47
N LYS A 194 16.88 10.26 12.94
CA LYS A 194 15.80 11.07 13.53
C LYS A 194 14.72 11.35 12.48
N ALA A 195 13.46 11.46 12.91
CA ALA A 195 12.36 11.83 12.04
C ALA A 195 12.67 13.19 11.37
N LYS A 196 12.63 13.22 10.04
CA LYS A 196 12.74 14.50 9.31
C LYS A 196 11.42 15.24 9.50
N LYS A 197 11.46 16.51 9.97
CA LYS A 197 10.25 17.34 9.96
C LYS A 197 9.80 17.49 8.50
N VAL A 198 8.63 16.98 8.19
CA VAL A 198 7.95 17.21 6.92
C VAL A 198 7.19 18.51 7.08
N ASN A 199 7.73 19.58 6.49
CA ASN A 199 7.07 20.90 6.46
C ASN A 199 5.96 20.90 5.41
#